data_62b3fdb8c518b0b9b1e15bc82c0bf4c5
#
_entry.id   62b3fdb8c518b0b9b1e15bc82c0bf4c5
#
_cell.length_a   1.000
_cell.length_b   1.000
_cell.length_c   1.000
_cell.angle_alpha   90.00
_cell.angle_beta   90.00
_cell.angle_gamma   90.00
#
_symmetry.space_group_name_H-M   'P 1'
#
loop_
_entity.id
_entity.type
_entity.pdbx_description
1 polymer ?
#
loop_
_entity_poly.entity_id
_entity_poly.type
_entity_poly.pdbx_seq_one_letter_code
_entity_poly.pdbx_strand_id
1 'polypeptide(L)'
;CAAICDYTAKEGPVALADEEREVDGATAFVSHAPVGVVYGIQPWNFPAYQAVRYSIASLMAGNGVLLKHAENCTGSGEFLRDLYEEAGLPKGLFGVLRITHDQSDAIIAHDLVRGVTMTGSDKAGRHIAAKAGEVVKKTVLELGSNDAYLVLDDADLDLAVKTCVAGRLYNNGQTCVNAKRFIVTEKNYDAFVEAYAKQFDKIAMGDPTDENTKLGPMVSRDQRDKLHEQVEESVSKGARLVVGGEVPDRKGWFYPATVLADVKPGQPAYEDELFGPAASIIKAKDDHDALRLSLIHI
;
A
#
# COMPACT_ATOMS: atom_id res chain seq x y z
N CYS A 1 11.14 -9.61 3.98
CA CYS A 1 10.45 -10.90 3.84
C CYS A 1 10.91 -11.92 4.89
N ALA A 2 12.23 -12.14 5.10
CA ALA A 2 12.71 -13.13 6.08
C ALA A 2 12.08 -12.94 7.47
N ALA A 3 12.10 -11.73 8.02
CA ALA A 3 11.54 -11.46 9.35
C ALA A 3 10.06 -11.84 9.51
N ILE A 4 9.23 -11.73 8.46
CA ILE A 4 7.83 -12.16 8.53
C ILE A 4 7.72 -13.68 8.47
N CYS A 5 8.62 -14.37 7.76
CA CYS A 5 8.68 -15.82 7.78
C CYS A 5 9.11 -16.33 9.16
N ASP A 6 10.14 -15.74 9.76
CA ASP A 6 10.62 -16.09 11.11
C ASP A 6 9.53 -15.87 12.17
N TYR A 7 8.83 -14.72 12.08
CA TYR A 7 7.69 -14.43 12.96
C TYR A 7 6.58 -15.47 12.81
N THR A 8 6.20 -15.79 11.57
CA THR A 8 5.13 -16.76 11.29
C THR A 8 5.53 -18.18 11.75
N ALA A 9 6.78 -18.57 11.56
CA ALA A 9 7.28 -19.87 12.02
C ALA A 9 7.23 -19.99 13.56
N LYS A 10 7.51 -18.89 14.27
CA LYS A 10 7.49 -18.86 15.73
C LYS A 10 6.09 -18.77 16.32
N GLU A 11 5.28 -17.83 15.82
CA GLU A 11 3.99 -17.50 16.43
C GLU A 11 2.81 -18.28 15.81
N GLY A 12 2.97 -18.78 14.57
CA GLY A 12 1.92 -19.55 13.88
C GLY A 12 1.44 -20.80 14.65
N PRO A 13 2.33 -21.66 15.13
CA PRO A 13 1.91 -22.82 15.93
C PRO A 13 1.16 -22.45 17.20
N VAL A 14 1.53 -21.33 17.85
CA VAL A 14 0.84 -20.82 19.03
C VAL A 14 -0.56 -20.32 18.69
N ALA A 15 -0.69 -19.57 17.58
CA ALA A 15 -1.96 -19.03 17.12
C ALA A 15 -2.93 -20.10 16.58
N LEU A 16 -2.42 -21.27 16.17
CA LEU A 16 -3.20 -22.38 15.64
C LEU A 16 -3.47 -23.49 16.66
N ALA A 17 -2.92 -23.38 17.88
CA ALA A 17 -3.16 -24.36 18.93
C ALA A 17 -4.65 -24.40 19.31
N ASP A 18 -5.12 -25.60 19.68
CA ASP A 18 -6.46 -25.74 20.20
C ASP A 18 -6.64 -24.97 21.50
N GLU A 19 -7.74 -24.26 21.62
CA GLU A 19 -8.11 -23.52 22.82
C GLU A 19 -9.21 -24.27 23.58
N GLU A 20 -8.92 -24.73 24.79
CA GLU A 20 -9.95 -25.30 25.66
C GLU A 20 -10.88 -24.19 26.18
N ARG A 21 -12.16 -24.48 26.22
CA ARG A 21 -13.22 -23.60 26.75
C ARG A 21 -13.93 -24.30 27.90
N GLU A 22 -14.08 -23.60 29.01
CA GLU A 22 -14.86 -24.08 30.15
C GLU A 22 -16.35 -24.10 29.78
N VAL A 23 -16.97 -25.27 29.91
CA VAL A 23 -18.41 -25.46 29.71
C VAL A 23 -18.89 -26.42 30.77
N ASP A 24 -19.96 -26.07 31.50
CA ASP A 24 -20.55 -26.93 32.54
C ASP A 24 -20.91 -28.30 32.01
N GLY A 25 -20.30 -29.34 32.59
CA GLY A 25 -20.59 -30.75 32.30
C GLY A 25 -20.06 -31.25 30.95
N ALA A 26 -19.19 -30.49 30.25
CA ALA A 26 -18.60 -30.90 28.99
C ALA A 26 -17.17 -30.39 28.82
N THR A 27 -16.44 -30.98 27.88
CA THR A 27 -15.15 -30.42 27.38
C THR A 27 -15.38 -29.84 26.01
N ALA A 28 -14.99 -28.56 25.81
CA ALA A 28 -15.14 -27.85 24.54
C ALA A 28 -13.79 -27.29 24.07
N PHE A 29 -13.58 -27.31 22.77
CA PHE A 29 -12.37 -26.79 22.13
C PHE A 29 -12.73 -25.89 20.97
N VAL A 30 -11.89 -24.85 20.73
CA VAL A 30 -11.81 -24.14 19.45
C VAL A 30 -10.59 -24.64 18.72
N SER A 31 -10.79 -25.32 17.60
CA SER A 31 -9.73 -25.86 16.76
C SER A 31 -9.66 -25.13 15.43
N HIS A 32 -8.46 -25.09 14.84
CA HIS A 32 -8.21 -24.47 13.55
C HIS A 32 -7.96 -25.54 12.48
N ALA A 33 -8.62 -25.42 11.34
CA ALA A 33 -8.41 -26.29 10.18
C ALA A 33 -8.20 -25.46 8.91
N PRO A 34 -7.38 -25.93 7.94
CA PRO A 34 -7.22 -25.26 6.66
C PRO A 34 -8.56 -25.14 5.92
N VAL A 35 -8.79 -23.99 5.29
CA VAL A 35 -10.01 -23.76 4.51
C VAL A 35 -9.93 -24.36 3.10
N GLY A 36 -8.72 -24.61 2.58
CA GLY A 36 -8.45 -25.12 1.23
C GLY A 36 -7.49 -24.24 0.46
N VAL A 37 -7.88 -23.73 -0.70
CA VAL A 37 -7.04 -22.87 -1.53
C VAL A 37 -7.38 -21.39 -1.29
N VAL A 38 -6.36 -20.60 -0.99
CA VAL A 38 -6.44 -19.13 -0.89
C VAL A 38 -5.87 -18.50 -2.16
N TYR A 39 -6.67 -17.70 -2.82
CA TYR A 39 -6.26 -16.97 -4.03
C TYR A 39 -5.82 -15.55 -3.69
N GLY A 40 -4.57 -15.21 -4.00
CA GLY A 40 -3.98 -13.90 -3.77
C GLY A 40 -3.76 -13.13 -5.07
N ILE A 41 -4.27 -11.89 -5.13
CA ILE A 41 -4.07 -10.94 -6.22
C ILE A 41 -3.20 -9.82 -5.69
N GLN A 42 -1.95 -9.72 -6.17
CA GLN A 42 -0.93 -8.88 -5.54
C GLN A 42 -0.38 -7.81 -6.50
N PRO A 43 -0.10 -6.59 -5.99
CA PRO A 43 0.31 -5.45 -6.79
C PRO A 43 1.82 -5.43 -7.04
N TRP A 44 2.24 -4.46 -7.82
CA TRP A 44 3.61 -4.26 -8.29
C TRP A 44 4.51 -3.45 -7.33
N ASN A 45 3.95 -2.75 -6.35
CA ASN A 45 4.74 -1.77 -5.56
C ASN A 45 5.66 -2.40 -4.51
N PHE A 46 5.33 -3.59 -4.00
CA PHE A 46 6.20 -4.42 -3.15
C PHE A 46 6.09 -5.88 -3.57
N PRO A 47 6.65 -6.26 -4.73
CA PRO A 47 6.34 -7.54 -5.38
C PRO A 47 6.67 -8.76 -4.54
N ALA A 48 7.83 -8.80 -3.88
CA ALA A 48 8.18 -9.92 -3.01
C ALA A 48 7.39 -9.87 -1.69
N TYR A 49 7.33 -8.70 -1.04
CA TYR A 49 6.73 -8.57 0.29
C TYR A 49 5.23 -8.90 0.28
N GLN A 50 4.47 -8.37 -0.68
CA GLN A 50 3.03 -8.60 -0.75
C GLN A 50 2.70 -10.08 -1.01
N ALA A 51 3.47 -10.73 -1.88
CA ALA A 51 3.29 -12.15 -2.14
C ALA A 51 3.63 -13.02 -0.91
N VAL A 52 4.74 -12.73 -0.21
CA VAL A 52 5.13 -13.44 1.01
C VAL A 52 4.16 -13.19 2.16
N ARG A 53 3.72 -11.94 2.37
CA ARG A 53 2.86 -11.53 3.48
C ARG A 53 1.59 -12.38 3.60
N TYR A 54 0.86 -12.58 2.49
CA TYR A 54 -0.38 -13.38 2.54
C TYR A 54 -0.12 -14.88 2.45
N SER A 55 0.90 -15.29 1.68
CA SER A 55 1.13 -16.70 1.40
C SER A 55 1.70 -17.44 2.60
N ILE A 56 2.67 -16.84 3.31
CA ILE A 56 3.37 -17.54 4.40
C ILE A 56 2.43 -17.88 5.56
N ALA A 57 1.52 -16.98 5.93
CA ALA A 57 0.51 -17.24 6.95
C ALA A 57 -0.53 -18.28 6.49
N SER A 58 -0.93 -18.20 5.21
CA SER A 58 -1.86 -19.17 4.62
C SER A 58 -1.27 -20.57 4.54
N LEU A 59 0.00 -20.70 4.15
CA LEU A 59 0.74 -21.96 4.11
C LEU A 59 0.96 -22.52 5.52
N MET A 60 1.30 -21.68 6.51
CA MET A 60 1.43 -22.08 7.92
C MET A 60 0.12 -22.66 8.45
N ALA A 61 -1.02 -22.10 8.07
CA ALA A 61 -2.35 -22.60 8.43
C ALA A 61 -2.79 -23.86 7.62
N GLY A 62 -1.90 -24.44 6.80
CA GLY A 62 -2.14 -25.68 6.05
C GLY A 62 -2.91 -25.49 4.73
N ASN A 63 -3.06 -24.26 4.24
CA ASN A 63 -3.75 -23.97 2.99
C ASN A 63 -2.83 -24.11 1.77
N GLY A 64 -3.40 -24.44 0.61
CA GLY A 64 -2.76 -24.19 -0.68
C GLY A 64 -2.93 -22.72 -1.09
N VAL A 65 -2.00 -22.21 -1.87
CA VAL A 65 -1.96 -20.79 -2.26
C VAL A 65 -1.82 -20.64 -3.77
N LEU A 66 -2.65 -19.78 -4.36
CA LEU A 66 -2.53 -19.34 -5.75
C LEU A 66 -2.19 -17.84 -5.78
N LEU A 67 -1.19 -17.47 -6.56
CA LEU A 67 -0.79 -16.09 -6.77
C LEU A 67 -1.09 -15.64 -8.20
N LYS A 68 -1.89 -14.60 -8.36
CA LYS A 68 -1.91 -13.73 -9.54
C LYS A 68 -1.14 -12.46 -9.21
N HIS A 69 0.06 -12.34 -9.71
CA HIS A 69 0.82 -11.12 -9.56
C HIS A 69 0.41 -10.05 -10.60
N ALA A 70 0.77 -8.78 -10.35
CA ALA A 70 0.75 -7.77 -11.39
C ALA A 70 1.59 -8.24 -12.60
N GLU A 71 1.18 -7.89 -13.81
CA GLU A 71 1.78 -8.42 -15.05
C GLU A 71 3.29 -8.17 -15.14
N ASN A 72 3.74 -6.99 -14.69
CA ASN A 72 5.15 -6.61 -14.64
C ASN A 72 5.94 -7.30 -13.49
N CYS A 73 5.30 -8.08 -12.64
CA CYS A 73 5.89 -8.77 -11.49
C CYS A 73 5.78 -10.30 -11.56
N THR A 74 5.35 -10.87 -12.68
CA THR A 74 5.18 -12.32 -12.84
C THR A 74 6.46 -13.09 -12.52
N GLY A 75 7.61 -12.61 -12.99
CA GLY A 75 8.92 -13.21 -12.69
C GLY A 75 9.25 -13.22 -11.19
N SER A 76 8.84 -12.20 -10.42
CA SER A 76 9.00 -12.21 -8.96
C SER A 76 8.15 -13.29 -8.30
N GLY A 77 6.94 -13.52 -8.79
CA GLY A 77 6.09 -14.61 -8.31
C GLY A 77 6.68 -15.99 -8.57
N GLU A 78 7.22 -16.20 -9.77
CA GLU A 78 7.88 -17.46 -10.15
C GLU A 78 9.15 -17.72 -9.34
N PHE A 79 9.96 -16.69 -9.16
CA PHE A 79 11.13 -16.77 -8.29
C PHE A 79 10.76 -17.18 -6.85
N LEU A 80 9.67 -16.63 -6.30
CA LEU A 80 9.19 -16.99 -4.97
C LEU A 80 8.70 -18.44 -4.91
N ARG A 81 8.00 -18.92 -5.94
CA ARG A 81 7.61 -20.34 -6.03
C ARG A 81 8.84 -21.25 -5.96
N ASP A 82 9.81 -20.96 -6.80
CA ASP A 82 11.03 -21.80 -6.90
C ASP A 82 11.80 -21.74 -5.56
N LEU A 83 11.89 -20.58 -4.92
CA LEU A 83 12.52 -20.41 -3.61
C LEU A 83 11.79 -21.20 -2.50
N TYR A 84 10.45 -21.20 -2.50
CA TYR A 84 9.69 -21.99 -1.53
C TYR A 84 9.87 -23.50 -1.74
N GLU A 85 9.90 -23.98 -2.99
CA GLU A 85 10.17 -25.38 -3.31
C GLU A 85 11.60 -25.77 -2.94
N GLU A 86 12.61 -24.92 -3.20
CA GLU A 86 14.00 -25.15 -2.77
C GLU A 86 14.11 -25.21 -1.24
N ALA A 87 13.34 -24.40 -0.53
CA ALA A 87 13.26 -24.44 0.94
C ALA A 87 12.50 -25.66 1.50
N GLY A 88 11.95 -26.53 0.65
CA GLY A 88 11.30 -27.76 1.05
C GLY A 88 9.77 -27.71 1.07
N LEU A 89 9.14 -26.65 0.59
CA LEU A 89 7.69 -26.62 0.42
C LEU A 89 7.27 -27.68 -0.62
N PRO A 90 6.32 -28.58 -0.34
CA PRO A 90 5.83 -29.54 -1.31
C PRO A 90 5.33 -28.87 -2.59
N LYS A 91 5.72 -29.43 -3.74
CA LYS A 91 5.32 -28.90 -5.06
C LYS A 91 3.83 -28.75 -5.18
N GLY A 92 3.40 -27.63 -5.75
CA GLY A 92 1.99 -27.33 -6.01
C GLY A 92 1.24 -26.70 -4.84
N LEU A 93 1.84 -26.53 -3.65
CA LEU A 93 1.21 -25.79 -2.56
C LEU A 93 1.26 -24.27 -2.76
N PHE A 94 2.24 -23.77 -3.49
CA PHE A 94 2.30 -22.38 -3.95
C PHE A 94 2.30 -22.34 -5.48
N GLY A 95 1.17 -21.95 -6.08
CA GLY A 95 0.98 -21.85 -7.52
C GLY A 95 1.01 -20.41 -8.02
N VAL A 96 1.65 -20.15 -9.15
CA VAL A 96 1.64 -18.85 -9.83
C VAL A 96 0.81 -18.92 -11.10
N LEU A 97 -0.17 -18.03 -11.23
CA LEU A 97 -1.08 -17.96 -12.37
C LEU A 97 -0.69 -16.82 -13.30
N ARG A 98 -0.37 -17.14 -14.55
CA ARG A 98 -0.12 -16.17 -15.62
C ARG A 98 -1.43 -15.92 -16.38
N ILE A 99 -2.31 -15.17 -15.79
CA ILE A 99 -3.67 -14.94 -16.29
C ILE A 99 -3.99 -13.44 -16.36
N THR A 100 -4.95 -13.10 -17.23
CA THR A 100 -5.51 -11.75 -17.33
C THR A 100 -6.51 -11.47 -16.20
N HIS A 101 -7.00 -10.23 -16.12
CA HIS A 101 -8.04 -9.85 -15.15
C HIS A 101 -9.34 -10.63 -15.39
N ASP A 102 -9.77 -10.79 -16.64
CA ASP A 102 -11.01 -11.49 -16.98
C ASP A 102 -10.98 -12.98 -16.58
N GLN A 103 -9.81 -13.61 -16.70
CA GLN A 103 -9.62 -15.00 -16.26
C GLN A 103 -9.64 -15.14 -14.73
N SER A 104 -9.35 -14.06 -13.99
CA SER A 104 -9.36 -14.04 -12.53
C SER A 104 -10.74 -14.31 -11.94
N ASP A 105 -11.81 -13.86 -12.60
CA ASP A 105 -13.19 -14.08 -12.13
C ASP A 105 -13.55 -15.58 -12.09
N ALA A 106 -13.09 -16.35 -13.08
CA ALA A 106 -13.28 -17.80 -13.09
C ALA A 106 -12.52 -18.50 -11.95
N ILE A 107 -11.33 -18.01 -11.58
CA ILE A 107 -10.57 -18.53 -10.43
C ILE A 107 -11.31 -18.22 -9.13
N ILE A 108 -11.84 -17.01 -8.98
CA ILE A 108 -12.64 -16.62 -7.79
C ILE A 108 -13.86 -17.53 -7.66
N ALA A 109 -14.54 -17.84 -8.77
CA ALA A 109 -15.73 -18.67 -8.76
C ALA A 109 -15.46 -20.17 -8.50
N HIS A 110 -14.22 -20.65 -8.71
CA HIS A 110 -13.88 -22.08 -8.68
C HIS A 110 -14.07 -22.68 -7.28
N ASP A 111 -14.71 -23.86 -7.18
CA ASP A 111 -15.10 -24.50 -5.91
C ASP A 111 -13.94 -24.78 -4.95
N LEU A 112 -12.75 -25.09 -5.46
CA LEU A 112 -11.57 -25.35 -4.62
C LEU A 112 -10.99 -24.08 -3.99
N VAL A 113 -11.25 -22.89 -4.56
CA VAL A 113 -10.86 -21.62 -3.99
C VAL A 113 -11.83 -21.25 -2.88
N ARG A 114 -11.34 -21.09 -1.66
CA ARG A 114 -12.16 -20.87 -0.46
C ARG A 114 -12.08 -19.45 0.11
N GLY A 115 -11.08 -18.70 -0.30
CA GLY A 115 -10.92 -17.31 0.10
C GLY A 115 -10.10 -16.54 -0.92
N VAL A 116 -10.30 -15.24 -0.96
CA VAL A 116 -9.59 -14.33 -1.85
C VAL A 116 -8.94 -13.23 -1.03
N THR A 117 -7.66 -12.99 -1.26
CA THR A 117 -6.97 -11.81 -0.74
C THR A 117 -6.49 -10.93 -1.88
N MET A 118 -6.71 -9.63 -1.77
CA MET A 118 -6.34 -8.70 -2.81
C MET A 118 -5.72 -7.44 -2.20
N THR A 119 -4.58 -7.05 -2.75
CA THR A 119 -3.98 -5.73 -2.48
C THR A 119 -3.96 -4.93 -3.78
N GLY A 120 -4.49 -3.72 -3.79
CA GLY A 120 -4.52 -2.88 -4.98
C GLY A 120 -5.45 -1.68 -4.86
N SER A 121 -5.97 -1.20 -6.00
CA SER A 121 -6.86 -0.03 -6.01
C SER A 121 -8.27 -0.35 -5.53
N ASP A 122 -8.97 0.66 -5.02
CA ASP A 122 -10.38 0.56 -4.59
C ASP A 122 -11.30 0.04 -5.69
N LYS A 123 -11.08 0.49 -6.93
CA LYS A 123 -11.84 0.02 -8.09
C LYS A 123 -11.71 -1.48 -8.28
N ALA A 124 -10.50 -2.00 -8.22
CA ALA A 124 -10.24 -3.44 -8.34
C ALA A 124 -10.78 -4.20 -7.12
N GLY A 125 -10.61 -3.67 -5.91
CA GLY A 125 -11.15 -4.25 -4.68
C GLY A 125 -12.66 -4.43 -4.71
N ARG A 126 -13.39 -3.41 -5.16
CA ARG A 126 -14.86 -3.47 -5.32
C ARG A 126 -15.29 -4.56 -6.30
N HIS A 127 -14.59 -4.69 -7.44
CA HIS A 127 -14.84 -5.75 -8.42
C HIS A 127 -14.62 -7.14 -7.81
N ILE A 128 -13.47 -7.36 -7.17
CA ILE A 128 -13.12 -8.64 -6.56
C ILE A 128 -14.09 -9.00 -5.42
N ALA A 129 -14.46 -8.04 -4.58
CA ALA A 129 -15.44 -8.24 -3.51
C ALA A 129 -16.82 -8.66 -4.06
N ALA A 130 -17.27 -8.01 -5.15
CA ALA A 130 -18.53 -8.36 -5.80
C ALA A 130 -18.49 -9.81 -6.33
N LYS A 131 -17.40 -10.18 -7.05
CA LYS A 131 -17.23 -11.53 -7.59
C LYS A 131 -17.15 -12.61 -6.51
N ALA A 132 -16.44 -12.36 -5.43
CA ALA A 132 -16.37 -13.27 -4.29
C ALA A 132 -17.72 -13.37 -3.56
N GLY A 133 -18.45 -12.25 -3.44
CA GLY A 133 -19.78 -12.19 -2.85
C GLY A 133 -20.83 -13.00 -3.62
N GLU A 134 -20.78 -12.97 -4.96
CA GLU A 134 -21.66 -13.80 -5.83
C GLU A 134 -21.60 -15.30 -5.48
N VAL A 135 -20.45 -15.78 -5.01
CA VAL A 135 -20.21 -17.19 -4.63
C VAL A 135 -19.97 -17.38 -3.13
N VAL A 136 -20.32 -16.40 -2.32
CA VAL A 136 -20.27 -16.40 -0.85
C VAL A 136 -18.88 -16.77 -0.29
N LYS A 137 -17.80 -16.23 -0.89
CA LYS A 137 -16.43 -16.42 -0.42
C LYS A 137 -15.94 -15.24 0.38
N LYS A 138 -15.16 -15.52 1.42
CA LYS A 138 -14.51 -14.48 2.23
C LYS A 138 -13.44 -13.75 1.43
N THR A 139 -13.34 -12.43 1.66
CA THR A 139 -12.29 -11.60 1.09
C THR A 139 -11.52 -10.87 2.19
N VAL A 140 -10.22 -10.70 1.94
CA VAL A 140 -9.36 -9.76 2.66
C VAL A 140 -8.87 -8.75 1.63
N LEU A 141 -9.22 -7.48 1.84
CA LEU A 141 -8.92 -6.41 0.90
C LEU A 141 -8.01 -5.38 1.55
N GLU A 142 -6.84 -5.19 0.96
CA GLU A 142 -5.89 -4.13 1.28
C GLU A 142 -5.91 -3.13 0.12
N LEU A 143 -6.49 -1.98 0.34
CA LEU A 143 -6.80 -1.01 -0.71
C LEU A 143 -5.96 0.27 -0.58
N GLY A 144 -6.32 1.31 -1.33
CA GLY A 144 -5.72 2.62 -1.21
C GLY A 144 -6.08 3.28 0.12
N SER A 145 -5.26 4.25 0.52
CA SER A 145 -5.54 5.08 1.67
C SER A 145 -5.10 6.52 1.42
N ASN A 146 -5.66 7.46 2.16
CA ASN A 146 -5.23 8.85 2.17
C ASN A 146 -4.86 9.28 3.58
N ASP A 147 -3.93 8.53 4.18
CA ASP A 147 -3.49 8.69 5.55
C ASP A 147 -2.90 10.07 5.82
N ALA A 148 -3.11 10.55 7.06
CA ALA A 148 -2.67 11.84 7.51
C ALA A 148 -1.55 11.74 8.56
N TYR A 149 -0.55 12.62 8.45
CA TYR A 149 0.36 12.97 9.52
C TYR A 149 -0.08 14.30 10.12
N LEU A 150 -0.21 14.35 11.44
CA LEU A 150 -0.60 15.55 12.16
C LEU A 150 0.65 16.24 12.73
N VAL A 151 0.83 17.50 12.38
CA VAL A 151 1.88 18.36 12.94
C VAL A 151 1.21 19.39 13.83
N LEU A 152 1.18 19.10 15.13
CA LEU A 152 0.45 19.86 16.14
C LEU A 152 1.28 21.04 16.67
N ASP A 153 0.70 21.84 17.54
CA ASP A 153 1.29 23.08 18.06
C ASP A 153 2.61 22.91 18.82
N ASP A 154 2.78 21.76 19.46
CA ASP A 154 3.96 21.40 20.25
C ASP A 154 4.98 20.53 19.51
N ALA A 155 4.79 20.33 18.20
CA ALA A 155 5.67 19.47 17.39
C ALA A 155 7.10 20.03 17.31
N ASP A 156 8.09 19.15 17.44
CA ASP A 156 9.46 19.43 17.01
C ASP A 156 9.47 19.49 15.46
N LEU A 157 9.55 20.71 14.93
CA LEU A 157 9.46 20.93 13.48
C LEU A 157 10.56 20.28 12.68
N ASP A 158 11.79 20.24 13.19
CA ASP A 158 12.91 19.63 12.47
C ASP A 158 12.72 18.12 12.34
N LEU A 159 12.31 17.49 13.43
CA LEU A 159 11.97 16.07 13.46
C LEU A 159 10.74 15.79 12.57
N ALA A 160 9.70 16.60 12.68
CA ALA A 160 8.48 16.45 11.90
C ALA A 160 8.75 16.52 10.39
N VAL A 161 9.48 17.55 9.94
CA VAL A 161 9.85 17.72 8.53
C VAL A 161 10.67 16.53 8.04
N LYS A 162 11.71 16.14 8.78
CA LYS A 162 12.57 15.00 8.42
C LYS A 162 11.75 13.71 8.28
N THR A 163 10.87 13.42 9.24
CA THR A 163 10.04 12.23 9.26
C THR A 163 9.01 12.23 8.14
N CYS A 164 8.34 13.36 7.92
CA CYS A 164 7.34 13.51 6.87
C CYS A 164 7.95 13.38 5.46
N VAL A 165 9.14 13.95 5.23
CA VAL A 165 9.88 13.82 3.97
C VAL A 165 10.25 12.35 3.72
N ALA A 166 10.86 11.69 4.69
CA ALA A 166 11.25 10.29 4.57
C ALA A 166 10.03 9.38 4.34
N GLY A 167 8.96 9.59 5.12
CA GLY A 167 7.71 8.84 5.00
C GLY A 167 7.05 9.01 3.62
N ARG A 168 7.05 10.23 3.07
CA ARG A 168 6.42 10.48 1.76
C ARG A 168 7.20 9.89 0.60
N LEU A 169 8.52 9.91 0.66
CA LEU A 169 9.40 9.47 -0.44
C LEU A 169 9.72 7.97 -0.40
N TYR A 170 9.33 7.25 0.65
CA TYR A 170 9.53 5.81 0.71
C TYR A 170 8.91 5.12 -0.52
N ASN A 171 9.69 4.30 -1.22
CA ASN A 171 9.33 3.66 -2.49
C ASN A 171 8.82 4.66 -3.56
N ASN A 172 9.47 5.81 -3.71
CA ASN A 172 9.05 6.91 -4.60
C ASN A 172 7.61 7.39 -4.34
N GLY A 173 7.10 7.27 -3.13
CA GLY A 173 5.73 7.60 -2.78
C GLY A 173 4.68 6.59 -3.27
N GLN A 174 5.09 5.49 -3.90
CA GLN A 174 4.19 4.45 -4.43
C GLN A 174 3.86 3.40 -3.37
N THR A 175 3.31 3.87 -2.25
CA THR A 175 3.07 3.07 -1.05
C THR A 175 1.72 3.42 -0.42
N CYS A 176 0.90 2.41 -0.15
CA CYS A 176 -0.41 2.60 0.50
C CYS A 176 -0.28 3.10 1.94
N VAL A 177 0.76 2.68 2.67
CA VAL A 177 1.00 3.03 4.08
C VAL A 177 1.74 4.37 4.28
N ASN A 178 2.07 5.10 3.22
CA ASN A 178 2.67 6.43 3.35
C ASN A 178 1.62 7.46 3.78
N ALA A 179 2.03 8.43 4.59
CA ALA A 179 1.24 9.64 4.73
C ALA A 179 1.15 10.38 3.38
N LYS A 180 -0.04 10.77 3.00
CA LYS A 180 -0.31 11.54 1.78
C LYS A 180 -0.70 12.95 2.12
N ARG A 181 -1.40 13.14 3.25
CA ARG A 181 -1.84 14.43 3.76
C ARG A 181 -1.05 14.80 5.00
N PHE A 182 -0.43 15.96 4.97
CA PHE A 182 0.25 16.56 6.12
C PHE A 182 -0.63 17.68 6.64
N ILE A 183 -1.29 17.44 7.77
CA ILE A 183 -2.23 18.37 8.40
C ILE A 183 -1.45 19.13 9.47
N VAL A 184 -1.23 20.41 9.24
CA VAL A 184 -0.35 21.24 10.05
C VAL A 184 -1.15 22.37 10.68
N THR A 185 -1.04 22.56 11.99
CA THR A 185 -1.71 23.65 12.69
C THR A 185 -1.21 25.01 12.24
N GLU A 186 -2.06 26.01 12.30
CA GLU A 186 -1.79 27.37 11.79
C GLU A 186 -0.48 27.96 12.37
N LYS A 187 -0.19 27.68 13.63
CA LYS A 187 1.04 28.10 14.30
C LYS A 187 2.32 27.62 13.59
N ASN A 188 2.33 26.40 13.12
CA ASN A 188 3.50 25.76 12.53
C ASN A 188 3.49 25.74 11.00
N TYR A 189 2.36 26.14 10.36
CA TYR A 189 2.10 25.90 8.94
C TYR A 189 3.15 26.48 8.02
N ASP A 190 3.41 27.79 8.11
CA ASP A 190 4.28 28.46 7.14
C ASP A 190 5.73 27.98 7.29
N ALA A 191 6.22 27.82 8.53
CA ALA A 191 7.54 27.28 8.81
C ALA A 191 7.70 25.82 8.34
N PHE A 192 6.67 25.00 8.52
CA PHE A 192 6.66 23.62 8.04
C PHE A 192 6.69 23.57 6.51
N VAL A 193 5.84 24.33 5.81
CA VAL A 193 5.79 24.37 4.34
C VAL A 193 7.15 24.78 3.76
N GLU A 194 7.77 25.83 4.30
CA GLU A 194 9.08 26.31 3.85
C GLU A 194 10.16 25.23 4.06
N ALA A 195 10.27 24.68 5.25
CA ALA A 195 11.29 23.69 5.59
C ALA A 195 11.10 22.39 4.80
N TYR A 196 9.85 21.94 4.64
CA TYR A 196 9.50 20.75 3.89
C TYR A 196 9.83 20.91 2.39
N ALA A 197 9.40 22.01 1.77
CA ALA A 197 9.69 22.33 0.38
C ALA A 197 11.20 22.41 0.10
N LYS A 198 11.96 23.04 0.99
CA LYS A 198 13.42 23.11 0.91
C LYS A 198 14.11 21.75 0.94
N GLN A 199 13.54 20.75 1.65
CA GLN A 199 14.07 19.39 1.63
C GLN A 199 13.65 18.66 0.37
N PHE A 200 12.40 18.81 -0.08
CA PHE A 200 11.90 18.18 -1.30
C PHE A 200 12.62 18.65 -2.57
N ASP A 201 12.92 19.95 -2.66
CA ASP A 201 13.64 20.54 -3.79
C ASP A 201 15.06 19.97 -3.99
N LYS A 202 15.66 19.45 -2.91
CA LYS A 202 16.99 18.81 -2.96
C LYS A 202 16.96 17.35 -3.43
N ILE A 203 15.79 16.76 -3.60
CA ILE A 203 15.66 15.35 -3.97
C ILE A 203 15.91 15.17 -5.46
N ALA A 204 17.12 14.75 -5.78
CA ALA A 204 17.51 14.50 -7.16
C ALA A 204 16.93 13.20 -7.70
N MET A 205 16.36 13.28 -8.90
CA MET A 205 15.95 12.12 -9.69
C MET A 205 17.15 11.54 -10.43
N GLY A 206 17.31 10.21 -10.39
CA GLY A 206 18.44 9.55 -11.01
C GLY A 206 18.20 8.12 -11.47
N ASP A 207 19.25 7.49 -11.94
CA ASP A 207 19.29 6.09 -12.28
C ASP A 207 19.07 5.25 -11.01
N PRO A 208 18.08 4.34 -10.96
CA PRO A 208 17.82 3.52 -9.78
C PRO A 208 18.94 2.51 -9.46
N THR A 209 19.89 2.30 -10.36
CA THR A 209 21.08 1.47 -10.12
C THR A 209 22.22 2.22 -9.43
N ASP A 210 22.14 3.55 -9.33
CA ASP A 210 23.07 4.38 -8.57
C ASP A 210 22.61 4.47 -7.11
N GLU A 211 23.43 4.03 -6.18
CA GLU A 211 23.13 4.03 -4.73
C GLU A 211 22.88 5.43 -4.15
N ASN A 212 23.36 6.49 -4.81
CA ASN A 212 23.13 7.88 -4.41
C ASN A 212 21.77 8.41 -4.85
N THR A 213 21.11 7.76 -5.80
CA THR A 213 19.78 8.16 -6.27
C THR A 213 18.76 8.04 -5.14
N LYS A 214 18.00 9.10 -4.90
CA LYS A 214 16.94 9.15 -3.87
C LYS A 214 15.54 9.00 -4.45
N LEU A 215 15.37 9.30 -5.73
CA LEU A 215 14.10 9.23 -6.44
C LEU A 215 14.34 8.63 -7.84
N GLY A 216 13.89 7.42 -8.04
CA GLY A 216 13.90 6.72 -9.32
C GLY A 216 12.66 7.05 -10.17
N PRO A 217 12.46 6.37 -11.32
CA PRO A 217 11.24 6.51 -12.11
C PRO A 217 10.04 5.87 -11.40
N MET A 218 8.86 6.33 -11.74
CA MET A 218 7.61 5.64 -11.39
C MET A 218 7.48 4.32 -12.17
N VAL A 219 6.58 3.46 -11.74
CA VAL A 219 6.41 2.12 -12.31
C VAL A 219 6.00 2.12 -13.77
N SER A 220 5.22 3.10 -14.21
CA SER A 220 4.71 3.20 -15.58
C SER A 220 4.38 4.64 -15.98
N ARG A 221 4.20 4.84 -17.28
CA ARG A 221 3.69 6.10 -17.83
C ARG A 221 2.31 6.44 -17.24
N ASP A 222 1.40 5.48 -17.28
CA ASP A 222 0.02 5.69 -16.85
C ASP A 222 -0.07 6.12 -15.37
N GLN A 223 0.76 5.54 -14.50
CA GLN A 223 0.80 5.95 -13.09
C GLN A 223 1.38 7.35 -12.92
N ARG A 224 2.42 7.70 -13.68
CA ARG A 224 2.99 9.05 -13.69
C ARG A 224 1.97 10.08 -14.19
N ASP A 225 1.34 9.79 -15.32
CA ASP A 225 0.41 10.72 -15.97
C ASP A 225 -0.83 10.93 -15.08
N LYS A 226 -1.37 9.86 -14.48
CA LYS A 226 -2.45 9.95 -13.51
C LYS A 226 -2.09 10.85 -12.31
N LEU A 227 -0.89 10.68 -11.76
CA LEU A 227 -0.41 11.54 -10.66
C LEU A 227 -0.32 13.00 -11.12
N HIS A 228 0.21 13.23 -12.31
CA HIS A 228 0.36 14.57 -12.88
C HIS A 228 -1.01 15.24 -13.07
N GLU A 229 -1.98 14.54 -13.65
CA GLU A 229 -3.37 15.02 -13.78
C GLU A 229 -3.97 15.41 -12.42
N GLN A 230 -3.79 14.59 -11.38
CA GLN A 230 -4.27 14.91 -10.02
C GLN A 230 -3.60 16.17 -9.46
N VAL A 231 -2.30 16.36 -9.71
CA VAL A 231 -1.55 17.57 -9.29
C VAL A 231 -2.05 18.79 -10.03
N GLU A 232 -2.14 18.75 -11.37
CA GLU A 232 -2.62 19.85 -12.20
C GLU A 232 -4.06 20.26 -11.84
N GLU A 233 -4.95 19.28 -11.68
CA GLU A 233 -6.33 19.54 -11.28
C GLU A 233 -6.40 20.17 -9.88
N SER A 234 -5.57 19.73 -8.94
CA SER A 234 -5.50 20.34 -7.60
C SER A 234 -5.05 21.79 -7.66
N VAL A 235 -4.04 22.10 -8.48
CA VAL A 235 -3.55 23.47 -8.70
C VAL A 235 -4.63 24.32 -9.37
N SER A 236 -5.30 23.82 -10.40
CA SER A 236 -6.38 24.52 -11.10
C SER A 236 -7.56 24.85 -10.15
N LYS A 237 -7.76 24.03 -9.13
CA LYS A 237 -8.76 24.22 -8.07
C LYS A 237 -8.24 25.02 -6.86
N GLY A 238 -7.06 25.61 -6.97
CA GLY A 238 -6.53 26.58 -6.01
C GLY A 238 -5.54 26.03 -4.97
N ALA A 239 -5.03 24.79 -5.10
CA ALA A 239 -3.87 24.37 -4.36
C ALA A 239 -2.62 25.13 -4.83
N ARG A 240 -1.74 25.48 -3.92
CA ARG A 240 -0.50 26.19 -4.24
C ARG A 240 0.63 25.20 -4.52
N LEU A 241 1.10 25.13 -5.76
CA LEU A 241 2.31 24.40 -6.12
C LEU A 241 3.52 25.10 -5.54
N VAL A 242 4.29 24.45 -4.69
CA VAL A 242 5.46 25.02 -4.02
C VAL A 242 6.76 24.52 -4.65
N VAL A 243 6.82 23.23 -4.98
CA VAL A 243 7.99 22.56 -5.59
C VAL A 243 7.50 21.48 -6.55
N GLY A 244 8.24 21.21 -7.62
CA GLY A 244 7.99 20.14 -8.56
C GLY A 244 6.78 20.38 -9.48
N GLY A 245 5.98 19.36 -9.74
CA GLY A 245 4.73 19.45 -10.48
C GLY A 245 4.85 19.37 -12.00
N GLU A 246 6.04 19.36 -12.56
CA GLU A 246 6.26 19.31 -14.01
C GLU A 246 6.86 17.97 -14.45
N VAL A 247 6.29 17.38 -15.50
CA VAL A 247 6.86 16.17 -16.10
C VAL A 247 8.17 16.50 -16.80
N PRO A 248 9.32 15.93 -16.39
CA PRO A 248 10.60 16.29 -16.98
C PRO A 248 10.76 15.75 -18.40
N ASP A 249 11.36 16.53 -19.30
CA ASP A 249 11.74 16.08 -20.64
C ASP A 249 13.00 15.21 -20.57
N ARG A 250 12.78 13.93 -20.21
CA ARG A 250 13.83 12.90 -20.16
C ARG A 250 13.27 11.51 -20.39
N LYS A 251 14.12 10.58 -20.79
CA LYS A 251 13.75 9.16 -20.96
C LYS A 251 13.43 8.55 -19.59
N GLY A 252 12.32 7.82 -19.52
CA GLY A 252 11.83 7.13 -18.33
C GLY A 252 10.59 7.83 -17.74
N TRP A 253 9.94 7.15 -16.77
CA TRP A 253 8.67 7.62 -16.17
C TRP A 253 8.95 8.43 -14.90
N PHE A 254 9.86 9.39 -14.99
CA PHE A 254 10.22 10.24 -13.86
C PHE A 254 9.14 11.26 -13.53
N TYR A 255 8.97 11.50 -12.23
CA TYR A 255 8.15 12.59 -11.70
C TYR A 255 8.90 13.23 -10.53
N PRO A 256 9.00 14.57 -10.46
CA PRO A 256 9.76 15.23 -9.40
C PRO A 256 9.08 15.12 -8.04
N ALA A 257 9.86 15.22 -6.99
CA ALA A 257 9.33 15.44 -5.66
C ALA A 257 8.49 16.73 -5.66
N THR A 258 7.20 16.61 -5.37
CA THR A 258 6.19 17.68 -5.57
C THR A 258 5.53 18.04 -4.26
N VAL A 259 5.36 19.33 -4.00
CA VAL A 259 4.68 19.85 -2.80
C VAL A 259 3.52 20.73 -3.20
N LEU A 260 2.33 20.33 -2.76
CA LEU A 260 1.10 21.12 -2.83
C LEU A 260 0.76 21.65 -1.43
N ALA A 261 0.65 22.95 -1.28
CA ALA A 261 0.23 23.61 -0.06
C ALA A 261 -1.18 24.23 -0.23
N ASP A 262 -1.77 24.67 0.87
CA ASP A 262 -3.12 25.26 0.90
C ASP A 262 -4.19 24.32 0.32
N VAL A 263 -3.98 23.01 0.45
CA VAL A 263 -4.87 21.98 -0.06
C VAL A 263 -6.19 22.00 0.71
N LYS A 264 -7.32 21.90 -0.03
CA LYS A 264 -8.68 22.04 0.52
C LYS A 264 -9.64 20.98 -0.05
N PRO A 265 -10.78 20.75 0.61
CA PRO A 265 -11.85 19.88 0.08
C PRO A 265 -12.23 20.21 -1.36
N GLY A 266 -12.53 19.19 -2.14
CA GLY A 266 -12.88 19.28 -3.57
C GLY A 266 -11.68 19.25 -4.51
N GLN A 267 -10.46 19.19 -3.99
CA GLN A 267 -9.22 19.02 -4.77
C GLN A 267 -8.79 17.55 -4.74
N PRO A 268 -8.30 16.96 -5.86
CA PRO A 268 -7.78 15.59 -5.85
C PRO A 268 -6.72 15.34 -4.78
N ALA A 269 -5.86 16.32 -4.51
CA ALA A 269 -4.85 16.23 -3.45
C ALA A 269 -5.42 16.14 -2.02
N TYR A 270 -6.70 16.45 -1.84
CA TYR A 270 -7.43 16.31 -0.58
C TYR A 270 -8.23 15.01 -0.51
N GLU A 271 -8.94 14.68 -1.61
CA GLU A 271 -9.92 13.60 -1.66
C GLU A 271 -9.31 12.24 -2.06
N ASP A 272 -8.35 12.27 -2.98
CA ASP A 272 -7.78 11.08 -3.61
C ASP A 272 -6.42 10.70 -3.05
N GLU A 273 -6.04 9.45 -3.27
CA GLU A 273 -4.69 8.98 -3.02
C GLU A 273 -3.73 9.47 -4.13
N LEU A 274 -2.75 10.32 -3.78
CA LEU A 274 -1.64 10.66 -4.65
C LEU A 274 -0.56 9.57 -4.58
N PHE A 275 -0.57 8.63 -5.52
CA PHE A 275 0.28 7.45 -5.50
C PHE A 275 1.61 7.69 -6.22
N GLY A 276 2.48 8.51 -5.60
CA GLY A 276 3.78 8.92 -6.13
C GLY A 276 4.44 10.00 -5.24
N PRO A 277 5.53 10.64 -5.68
CA PRO A 277 6.32 11.54 -4.87
C PRO A 277 5.69 12.95 -4.72
N ALA A 278 4.39 13.00 -4.44
CA ALA A 278 3.65 14.25 -4.25
C ALA A 278 3.06 14.31 -2.83
N ALA A 279 3.25 15.43 -2.15
CA ALA A 279 2.80 15.71 -0.80
C ALA A 279 1.70 16.76 -0.77
N SER A 280 0.64 16.52 -0.01
CA SER A 280 -0.48 17.46 0.21
C SER A 280 -0.37 18.07 1.60
N ILE A 281 -0.19 19.38 1.72
CA ILE A 281 -0.12 20.08 3.00
C ILE A 281 -1.42 20.87 3.21
N ILE A 282 -2.09 20.56 4.32
CA ILE A 282 -3.40 21.09 4.70
C ILE A 282 -3.22 21.93 5.97
N LYS A 283 -3.75 23.14 5.98
CA LYS A 283 -3.76 23.98 7.17
C LYS A 283 -4.92 23.60 8.09
N ALA A 284 -4.63 23.33 9.35
CA ALA A 284 -5.59 23.18 10.43
C ALA A 284 -5.56 24.43 11.31
N LYS A 285 -6.71 24.81 11.85
CA LYS A 285 -6.83 25.97 12.75
C LYS A 285 -6.13 25.72 14.08
N ASP A 286 -6.31 24.54 14.63
CA ASP A 286 -5.77 24.08 15.92
C ASP A 286 -5.71 22.54 15.94
N ASP A 287 -5.29 21.95 17.05
CA ASP A 287 -5.14 20.50 17.23
C ASP A 287 -6.49 19.75 17.08
N HIS A 288 -7.59 20.33 17.54
CA HIS A 288 -8.93 19.73 17.38
C HIS A 288 -9.35 19.71 15.91
N ASP A 289 -9.09 20.78 15.19
CA ASP A 289 -9.35 20.85 13.76
C ASP A 289 -8.45 19.90 12.98
N ALA A 290 -7.19 19.76 13.37
CA ALA A 290 -6.26 18.79 12.77
C ALA A 290 -6.80 17.35 12.91
N LEU A 291 -7.26 16.98 14.11
CA LEU A 291 -7.88 15.68 14.35
C LEU A 291 -9.15 15.50 13.50
N ARG A 292 -10.04 16.49 13.46
CA ARG A 292 -11.27 16.45 12.63
C ARG A 292 -10.94 16.25 11.13
N LEU A 293 -9.94 16.97 10.61
CA LEU A 293 -9.51 16.86 9.20
C LEU A 293 -8.85 15.51 8.90
N SER A 294 -8.22 14.86 9.88
CA SER A 294 -7.60 13.54 9.69
C SER A 294 -8.62 12.43 9.46
N LEU A 295 -9.82 12.57 10.01
CA LEU A 295 -10.87 11.54 10.07
C LEU A 295 -11.94 11.70 8.96
N ILE A 296 -11.63 12.37 7.86
CA ILE A 296 -12.61 12.69 6.80
C ILE A 296 -13.22 11.46 6.10
N HIS A 297 -12.62 10.29 6.28
CA HIS A 297 -13.09 9.04 5.67
C HIS A 297 -13.92 8.16 6.63
N ILE A 298 -14.18 8.63 7.82
CA ILE A 298 -14.93 7.92 8.85
C ILE A 298 -16.33 8.51 9.04
#